data_d41414f26c4c8e867b0c75ac14953cf8
#
_entry.id   d41414f26c4c8e867b0c75ac14953cf8
#
_cell.length_a   1.000
_cell.length_b   1.000
_cell.length_c   1.000
_cell.angle_alpha   90.00
_cell.angle_beta   90.00
_cell.angle_gamma   90.00
#
_symmetry.space_group_name_H-M   'P 1'
#
loop_
_entity.id
_entity.type
_entity.pdbx_description
1 polymer ?
#
loop_
_entity_poly.entity_id
_entity_poly.type
_entity_poly.pdbx_seq_one_letter_code
_entity_poly.pdbx_strand_id
1 'polypeptide(L)'
;MKVTIDSREQDRIRSSSQYYQEQGLDVEVAELPIGDYIFDDQVCFEFKLISDFVASIQDGRVFNQSIEMAENYDYAFVLIHGDLATRSKCIAMSRNYREVNLFQYIGAISSLNRYVTVLQCYSPFINESYYTMMKQAQKCLQDKPIVKKFPRKDKNVCFNYLCYCVYGINSKTASKIVSQLEINTLEDLLSLDHTKLTQIDGIGDKLADRIIQTISDDNYESRD
;
A
#
# COMPACT_ATOMS: atom_id res chain seq x y z
N MET A 1 -14.25 4.35 -14.42
CA MET A 1 -13.50 4.45 -13.16
C MET A 1 -14.31 3.75 -12.09
N LYS A 2 -13.67 2.83 -11.38
CA LYS A 2 -14.26 2.02 -10.32
C LYS A 2 -13.75 2.48 -8.96
N VAL A 3 -14.59 2.43 -7.93
CA VAL A 3 -14.18 2.54 -6.54
C VAL A 3 -14.70 1.34 -5.76
N THR A 4 -13.80 0.66 -5.04
CA THR A 4 -14.17 -0.39 -4.10
C THR A 4 -14.05 0.15 -2.68
N ILE A 5 -15.11 0.03 -1.89
CA ILE A 5 -15.20 0.50 -0.51
C ILE A 5 -15.18 -0.71 0.40
N ASP A 6 -14.36 -0.68 1.46
CA ASP A 6 -14.33 -1.77 2.43
C ASP A 6 -15.69 -1.93 3.12
N SER A 7 -16.20 -3.15 3.11
CA SER A 7 -17.48 -3.51 3.77
C SER A 7 -17.48 -3.28 5.28
N ARG A 8 -16.30 -3.13 5.90
CA ARG A 8 -16.13 -2.83 7.34
C ARG A 8 -16.36 -1.35 7.67
N GLU A 9 -16.37 -0.46 6.66
CA GLU A 9 -16.61 0.97 6.79
C GLU A 9 -18.12 1.32 6.92
N GLN A 10 -18.88 0.57 7.73
CA GLN A 10 -20.34 0.56 7.77
C GLN A 10 -20.98 1.95 7.89
N ASP A 11 -20.40 2.83 8.71
CA ASP A 11 -20.93 4.17 8.94
C ASP A 11 -20.78 5.10 7.73
N ARG A 12 -19.87 4.78 6.79
CA ARG A 12 -19.53 5.63 5.65
C ARG A 12 -19.99 5.07 4.30
N ILE A 13 -20.28 3.77 4.22
CA ILE A 13 -20.62 3.11 2.93
C ILE A 13 -21.73 3.88 2.21
N ARG A 14 -22.83 4.19 2.89
CA ARG A 14 -23.98 4.83 2.25
C ARG A 14 -23.64 6.20 1.66
N SER A 15 -23.02 7.08 2.46
CA SER A 15 -22.68 8.43 2.01
C SER A 15 -21.60 8.42 0.95
N SER A 16 -20.59 7.53 1.08
CA SER A 16 -19.53 7.39 0.10
C SER A 16 -20.04 6.80 -1.22
N SER A 17 -20.85 5.74 -1.17
CA SER A 17 -21.44 5.15 -2.37
C SER A 17 -22.29 6.15 -3.14
N GLN A 18 -23.17 6.88 -2.45
CA GLN A 18 -23.98 7.91 -3.08
C GLN A 18 -23.10 8.98 -3.75
N TYR A 19 -22.13 9.52 -3.02
CA TYR A 19 -21.24 10.55 -3.54
C TYR A 19 -20.50 10.10 -4.81
N TYR A 20 -19.88 8.92 -4.78
CA TYR A 20 -19.10 8.43 -5.93
C TYR A 20 -19.98 8.07 -7.13
N GLN A 21 -21.19 7.54 -6.91
CA GLN A 21 -22.17 7.32 -7.98
C GLN A 21 -22.60 8.63 -8.63
N GLU A 22 -22.83 9.69 -7.85
CA GLU A 22 -23.10 11.04 -8.37
C GLU A 22 -21.94 11.62 -9.21
N GLN A 23 -20.69 11.19 -8.91
CA GLN A 23 -19.52 11.54 -9.71
C GLN A 23 -19.33 10.62 -10.93
N GLY A 24 -20.22 9.69 -11.19
CA GLY A 24 -20.19 8.77 -12.32
C GLY A 24 -19.20 7.61 -12.18
N LEU A 25 -18.84 7.25 -10.95
CA LEU A 25 -18.00 6.09 -10.68
C LEU A 25 -18.87 4.81 -10.56
N ASP A 26 -18.28 3.69 -10.94
CA ASP A 26 -18.79 2.37 -10.61
C ASP A 26 -18.39 2.04 -9.17
N VAL A 27 -19.37 1.79 -8.30
CA VAL A 27 -19.16 1.60 -6.87
C VAL A 27 -19.41 0.16 -6.48
N GLU A 28 -18.38 -0.48 -5.93
CA GLU A 28 -18.45 -1.80 -5.33
C GLU A 28 -18.22 -1.71 -3.81
N VAL A 29 -18.91 -2.56 -3.05
CA VAL A 29 -18.66 -2.75 -1.61
C VAL A 29 -18.20 -4.19 -1.42
N ALA A 30 -16.96 -4.37 -0.96
CA ALA A 30 -16.35 -5.68 -0.75
C ALA A 30 -15.44 -5.66 0.48
N GLU A 31 -15.14 -6.83 1.04
CA GLU A 31 -14.11 -6.93 2.07
C GLU A 31 -12.73 -6.76 1.41
N LEU A 32 -12.01 -5.71 1.81
CA LEU A 32 -10.69 -5.41 1.31
C LEU A 32 -9.62 -6.04 2.21
N PRO A 33 -8.57 -6.65 1.64
CA PRO A 33 -7.46 -7.16 2.43
C PRO A 33 -6.69 -6.03 3.13
N ILE A 34 -6.65 -4.85 2.50
CA ILE A 34 -5.97 -3.67 3.03
C ILE A 34 -6.55 -2.38 2.46
N GLY A 35 -6.55 -1.31 3.28
CA GLY A 35 -7.12 -0.01 2.93
C GLY A 35 -8.65 0.02 3.07
N ASP A 36 -9.19 1.21 3.05
CA ASP A 36 -10.64 1.46 3.19
C ASP A 36 -11.31 1.76 1.85
N TYR A 37 -10.56 2.37 0.91
CA TYR A 37 -11.05 2.73 -0.43
C TYR A 37 -9.98 2.43 -1.47
N ILE A 38 -10.37 1.76 -2.56
CA ILE A 38 -9.47 1.47 -3.70
C ILE A 38 -10.10 2.02 -4.98
N PHE A 39 -9.33 2.83 -5.73
CA PHE A 39 -9.74 3.36 -7.02
C PHE A 39 -8.93 2.70 -8.14
N ASP A 40 -9.63 2.12 -9.13
CA ASP A 40 -9.10 1.46 -10.33
C ASP A 40 -7.95 0.47 -10.03
N ASP A 41 -7.99 -0.20 -8.87
CA ASP A 41 -6.96 -1.13 -8.37
C ASP A 41 -5.54 -0.53 -8.25
N GLN A 42 -5.41 0.80 -8.34
CA GLN A 42 -4.12 1.50 -8.35
C GLN A 42 -3.92 2.43 -7.17
N VAL A 43 -5.00 3.05 -6.68
CA VAL A 43 -4.91 4.08 -5.63
C VAL A 43 -5.64 3.61 -4.39
N CYS A 44 -4.90 3.44 -3.30
CA CYS A 44 -5.41 2.96 -2.03
C CYS A 44 -5.44 4.08 -0.98
N PHE A 45 -6.53 4.18 -0.25
CA PHE A 45 -6.70 5.10 0.88
C PHE A 45 -7.00 4.34 2.16
N GLU A 46 -6.33 4.73 3.22
CA GLU A 46 -6.61 4.36 4.61
C GLU A 46 -7.06 5.60 5.37
N PHE A 47 -8.22 5.54 6.01
CA PHE A 47 -8.72 6.59 6.87
C PHE A 47 -8.43 6.28 8.33
N LYS A 48 -7.92 7.26 9.06
CA LYS A 48 -7.73 7.12 10.51
C LYS A 48 -8.19 8.36 11.25
N LEU A 49 -9.03 8.17 12.26
CA LEU A 49 -9.19 9.21 13.27
C LEU A 49 -7.84 9.43 13.98
N ILE A 50 -7.58 10.66 14.38
CA ILE A 50 -6.31 10.99 15.06
C ILE A 50 -6.08 10.15 16.32
N SER A 51 -7.13 9.78 17.06
CA SER A 51 -7.08 8.87 18.20
C SER A 51 -6.55 7.49 17.80
N ASP A 52 -7.08 6.94 16.71
CA ASP A 52 -6.75 5.61 16.22
C ASP A 52 -5.37 5.60 15.56
N PHE A 53 -4.99 6.70 14.93
CA PHE A 53 -3.64 6.87 14.41
C PHE A 53 -2.60 6.86 15.54
N VAL A 54 -2.84 7.60 16.63
CA VAL A 54 -1.97 7.62 17.81
C VAL A 54 -1.87 6.23 18.45
N ALA A 55 -2.99 5.51 18.59
CA ALA A 55 -2.98 4.14 19.08
C ALA A 55 -2.17 3.21 18.17
N SER A 56 -2.34 3.33 16.87
CA SER A 56 -1.66 2.48 15.88
C SER A 56 -0.15 2.77 15.73
N ILE A 57 0.32 3.95 16.15
CA ILE A 57 1.76 4.21 16.31
C ILE A 57 2.33 3.36 17.44
N GLN A 58 1.63 3.26 18.57
CA GLN A 58 2.10 2.56 19.76
C GLN A 58 2.21 1.05 19.54
N ASP A 59 1.24 0.46 18.86
CA ASP A 59 1.21 -0.98 18.58
C ASP A 59 1.91 -1.36 17.26
N GLY A 60 2.40 -0.37 16.51
CA GLY A 60 3.13 -0.58 15.26
C GLY A 60 2.27 -0.90 14.04
N ARG A 61 0.95 -1.04 14.20
CA ARG A 61 0.04 -1.44 13.09
C ARG A 61 0.12 -0.51 11.90
N VAL A 62 0.14 0.80 12.11
CA VAL A 62 0.15 1.78 11.01
C VAL A 62 1.37 1.62 10.11
N PHE A 63 2.52 1.21 10.64
CA PHE A 63 3.72 0.99 9.83
C PHE A 63 3.58 -0.24 8.94
N ASN A 64 3.08 -1.34 9.50
CA ASN A 64 2.86 -2.57 8.74
C ASN A 64 1.80 -2.38 7.64
N GLN A 65 0.66 -1.76 7.97
CA GLN A 65 -0.38 -1.43 7.00
C GLN A 65 0.16 -0.55 5.87
N SER A 66 0.93 0.49 6.21
CA SER A 66 1.49 1.42 5.21
C SER A 66 2.50 0.74 4.27
N ILE A 67 3.32 -0.18 4.79
CA ILE A 67 4.23 -0.97 3.97
C ILE A 67 3.43 -1.86 3.01
N GLU A 68 2.43 -2.56 3.53
CA GLU A 68 1.59 -3.46 2.74
C GLU A 68 0.79 -2.70 1.66
N MET A 69 0.26 -1.51 1.99
CA MET A 69 -0.38 -0.64 1.00
C MET A 69 0.60 -0.23 -0.11
N ALA A 70 1.83 0.17 0.25
CA ALA A 70 2.84 0.58 -0.71
C ALA A 70 3.36 -0.58 -1.58
N GLU A 71 3.30 -1.82 -1.08
CA GLU A 71 3.68 -3.02 -1.83
C GLU A 71 2.62 -3.43 -2.87
N ASN A 72 1.34 -3.11 -2.61
CA ASN A 72 0.22 -3.59 -3.42
C ASN A 72 -0.38 -2.53 -4.35
N TYR A 73 -0.16 -1.24 -4.10
CA TYR A 73 -0.78 -0.16 -4.87
C TYR A 73 0.26 0.85 -5.37
N ASP A 74 0.00 1.44 -6.53
CA ASP A 74 0.87 2.44 -7.12
C ASP A 74 0.90 3.74 -6.30
N TYR A 75 -0.25 4.11 -5.75
CA TYR A 75 -0.40 5.22 -4.82
C TYR A 75 -1.12 4.77 -3.56
N ALA A 76 -0.51 5.06 -2.43
CA ALA A 76 -1.07 4.75 -1.13
C ALA A 76 -1.10 6.01 -0.25
N PHE A 77 -2.25 6.26 0.34
CA PHE A 77 -2.49 7.44 1.17
C PHE A 77 -3.04 7.04 2.53
N VAL A 78 -2.50 7.64 3.58
CA VAL A 78 -3.10 7.59 4.92
C VAL A 78 -3.65 8.97 5.23
N LEU A 79 -4.97 9.07 5.40
CA LEU A 79 -5.63 10.30 5.77
C LEU A 79 -5.95 10.31 7.26
N ILE A 80 -5.28 11.19 8.00
CA ILE A 80 -5.53 11.38 9.43
C ILE A 80 -6.58 12.48 9.59
N HIS A 81 -7.74 12.12 10.13
CA HIS A 81 -8.82 13.07 10.39
C HIS A 81 -8.80 13.54 11.85
N GLY A 82 -8.71 14.86 12.02
CA GLY A 82 -8.69 15.53 13.30
C GLY A 82 -7.50 16.47 13.48
N ASP A 83 -7.56 17.27 14.54
CA ASP A 83 -6.50 18.20 14.91
C ASP A 83 -5.76 17.77 16.19
N LEU A 84 -4.64 18.43 16.48
CA LEU A 84 -3.86 18.16 17.69
C LEU A 84 -4.60 18.54 18.97
N ALA A 85 -5.54 19.49 18.93
CA ALA A 85 -6.38 19.84 20.08
C ALA A 85 -7.40 18.75 20.38
N THR A 86 -8.02 18.19 19.34
CA THR A 86 -8.87 16.98 19.45
C THR A 86 -8.08 15.80 20.02
N ARG A 87 -6.85 15.60 19.56
CA ARG A 87 -5.93 14.61 20.11
C ARG A 87 -5.73 14.80 21.61
N SER A 88 -5.42 16.01 22.05
CA SER A 88 -5.20 16.32 23.47
C SER A 88 -6.42 15.97 24.33
N LYS A 89 -7.63 16.22 23.83
CA LYS A 89 -8.88 15.84 24.51
C LYS A 89 -9.04 14.32 24.57
N CYS A 90 -8.76 13.59 23.49
CA CYS A 90 -8.83 12.13 23.46
C CYS A 90 -7.85 11.49 24.46
N ILE A 91 -6.63 12.02 24.58
CA ILE A 91 -5.63 11.56 25.54
C ILE A 91 -6.11 11.81 26.97
N ALA A 92 -6.66 13.00 27.25
CA ALA A 92 -7.15 13.35 28.59
C ALA A 92 -8.36 12.48 29.04
N MET A 93 -9.14 11.93 28.11
CA MET A 93 -10.31 11.08 28.40
C MET A 93 -9.96 9.60 28.56
N SER A 94 -8.79 9.15 28.13
CA SER A 94 -8.41 7.74 28.15
C SER A 94 -7.47 7.44 29.33
N ARG A 95 -7.97 6.69 30.32
CA ARG A 95 -7.19 6.26 31.51
C ARG A 95 -6.05 5.29 31.22
N ASN A 96 -5.97 4.72 30.02
CA ASN A 96 -5.01 3.66 29.65
C ASN A 96 -4.04 4.04 28.51
N TYR A 97 -4.01 5.28 28.09
CA TYR A 97 -3.15 5.71 27.00
C TYR A 97 -1.73 6.04 27.49
N ARG A 98 -0.72 5.31 27.00
CA ARG A 98 0.66 5.79 26.99
C ARG A 98 0.71 7.01 26.09
N GLU A 99 1.17 8.15 26.59
CA GLU A 99 1.25 9.38 25.82
C GLU A 99 2.23 9.22 24.65
N VAL A 100 1.73 9.33 23.43
CA VAL A 100 2.58 9.60 22.26
C VAL A 100 2.86 11.10 22.28
N ASN A 101 4.09 11.48 22.54
CA ASN A 101 4.47 12.89 22.50
C ASN A 101 4.53 13.42 21.06
N LEU A 102 4.57 14.75 20.90
CA LEU A 102 4.58 15.41 19.62
C LEU A 102 5.73 14.95 18.71
N PHE A 103 6.91 14.69 19.27
CA PHE A 103 8.07 14.24 18.49
C PHE A 103 7.89 12.82 17.96
N GLN A 104 7.29 11.92 18.75
CA GLN A 104 6.94 10.58 18.29
C GLN A 104 5.89 10.63 17.16
N TYR A 105 4.89 11.50 17.29
CA TYR A 105 3.88 11.72 16.24
C TYR A 105 4.51 12.22 14.94
N ILE A 106 5.35 13.26 15.00
CA ILE A 106 6.07 13.80 13.83
C ILE A 106 7.02 12.74 13.25
N GLY A 107 7.74 12.02 14.11
CA GLY A 107 8.65 10.94 13.71
C GLY A 107 7.92 9.81 12.98
N ALA A 108 6.73 9.44 13.46
CA ALA A 108 5.88 8.44 12.81
C ALA A 108 5.46 8.90 11.40
N ILE A 109 4.92 10.11 11.25
CA ILE A 109 4.56 10.67 9.94
C ILE A 109 5.77 10.69 9.00
N SER A 110 6.93 11.15 9.49
CA SER A 110 8.16 11.20 8.68
C SER A 110 8.61 9.81 8.23
N SER A 111 8.42 8.79 9.07
CA SER A 111 8.76 7.41 8.73
C SER A 111 7.78 6.82 7.71
N LEU A 112 6.49 7.09 7.88
CA LEU A 112 5.43 6.62 6.99
C LEU A 112 5.53 7.22 5.59
N ASN A 113 5.93 8.49 5.47
CA ASN A 113 6.11 9.18 4.19
C ASN A 113 7.20 8.55 3.28
N ARG A 114 7.91 7.52 3.75
CA ARG A 114 8.78 6.70 2.91
C ARG A 114 8.01 5.67 2.07
N TYR A 115 6.82 5.31 2.52
CA TYR A 115 6.01 4.24 1.93
C TYR A 115 4.72 4.79 1.33
N VAL A 116 4.05 5.67 2.07
CA VAL A 116 2.74 6.22 1.72
C VAL A 116 2.75 7.74 1.86
N THR A 117 1.81 8.40 1.23
CA THR A 117 1.61 9.84 1.49
C THR A 117 0.70 9.99 2.70
N VAL A 118 1.21 10.59 3.77
CA VAL A 118 0.41 10.88 4.98
C VAL A 118 -0.10 12.31 4.92
N LEU A 119 -1.41 12.46 4.99
CA LEU A 119 -2.08 13.77 5.02
C LEU A 119 -2.91 13.90 6.27
N GLN A 120 -2.87 15.08 6.88
CA GLN A 120 -3.75 15.42 7.98
C GLN A 120 -4.83 16.37 7.47
N CYS A 121 -6.09 16.01 7.69
CA CYS A 121 -7.24 16.76 7.22
C CYS A 121 -8.23 16.98 8.36
N TYR A 122 -8.75 18.19 8.45
CA TYR A 122 -9.87 18.51 9.32
C TYR A 122 -11.04 18.97 8.45
N SER A 123 -11.51 18.08 7.60
CA SER A 123 -12.61 18.38 6.69
C SER A 123 -13.76 17.41 6.90
N PRO A 124 -15.00 17.90 6.99
CA PRO A 124 -16.18 17.04 6.91
C PRO A 124 -16.35 16.42 5.49
N PHE A 125 -15.59 16.91 4.50
CA PHE A 125 -15.70 16.52 3.09
C PHE A 125 -14.66 15.45 2.74
N ILE A 126 -14.73 14.27 3.37
CA ILE A 126 -13.75 13.19 3.22
C ILE A 126 -13.80 12.63 1.80
N ASN A 127 -15.00 12.37 1.29
CA ASN A 127 -15.18 11.77 -0.05
C ASN A 127 -14.66 12.68 -1.16
N GLU A 128 -14.93 14.00 -1.05
CA GLU A 128 -14.40 15.00 -1.98
C GLU A 128 -12.88 15.07 -1.93
N SER A 129 -12.30 14.94 -0.74
CA SER A 129 -10.85 14.93 -0.57
C SER A 129 -10.23 13.71 -1.24
N TYR A 130 -10.77 12.50 -1.04
CA TYR A 130 -10.30 11.28 -1.71
C TYR A 130 -10.44 11.37 -3.22
N TYR A 131 -11.59 11.81 -3.71
CA TYR A 131 -11.83 11.95 -5.14
C TYR A 131 -10.84 12.93 -5.80
N THR A 132 -10.57 14.07 -5.15
CA THR A 132 -9.62 15.06 -5.65
C THR A 132 -8.19 14.50 -5.64
N MET A 133 -7.79 13.82 -4.57
CA MET A 133 -6.45 13.21 -4.45
C MET A 133 -6.27 12.08 -5.48
N MET A 134 -7.30 11.25 -5.68
CA MET A 134 -7.30 10.21 -6.70
C MET A 134 -7.12 10.81 -8.09
N LYS A 135 -7.90 11.83 -8.46
CA LYS A 135 -7.74 12.50 -9.76
C LYS A 135 -6.35 13.12 -9.95
N GLN A 136 -5.76 13.65 -8.90
CA GLN A 136 -4.41 14.18 -8.96
C GLN A 136 -3.37 13.07 -9.10
N ALA A 137 -3.54 11.96 -8.38
CA ALA A 137 -2.68 10.79 -8.52
C ALA A 137 -2.71 10.24 -9.96
N GLN A 138 -3.89 10.09 -10.54
CA GLN A 138 -4.04 9.62 -11.92
C GLN A 138 -3.36 10.54 -12.96
N LYS A 139 -3.40 11.85 -12.78
CA LYS A 139 -2.64 12.77 -13.66
C LYS A 139 -1.14 12.50 -13.60
N CYS A 140 -0.63 12.16 -12.42
CA CYS A 140 0.78 11.83 -12.25
C CYS A 140 1.15 10.47 -12.87
N LEU A 141 0.20 9.51 -12.90
CA LEU A 141 0.39 8.18 -13.50
C LEU A 141 0.59 8.24 -15.02
N GLN A 142 -0.08 9.21 -15.68
CA GLN A 142 -0.04 9.31 -17.15
C GLN A 142 1.33 9.79 -17.68
N ASP A 143 2.15 10.43 -16.86
CA ASP A 143 3.33 11.14 -17.34
C ASP A 143 4.69 10.52 -16.99
N LYS A 144 4.78 9.57 -16.02
CA LYS A 144 6.07 9.00 -15.61
C LYS A 144 5.93 7.59 -15.01
N PRO A 145 6.79 6.65 -15.39
CA PRO A 145 6.87 5.38 -14.70
C PRO A 145 7.29 5.62 -13.24
N ILE A 146 6.46 5.16 -12.31
CA ILE A 146 6.75 5.30 -10.89
C ILE A 146 7.68 4.17 -10.48
N VAL A 147 8.92 4.51 -10.24
CA VAL A 147 9.86 3.60 -9.59
C VAL A 147 9.62 3.70 -8.08
N LYS A 148 8.90 2.73 -7.51
CA LYS A 148 8.75 2.62 -6.06
C LYS A 148 10.14 2.48 -5.44
N LYS A 149 10.56 3.47 -4.67
CA LYS A 149 11.83 3.43 -3.93
C LYS A 149 11.59 2.70 -2.61
N PHE A 150 11.60 1.39 -2.63
CA PHE A 150 11.66 0.62 -1.38
C PHE A 150 13.01 0.87 -0.69
N PRO A 151 13.03 1.04 0.65
CA PRO A 151 14.28 1.13 1.36
C PRO A 151 15.09 -0.16 1.09
N ARG A 152 16.27 0.00 0.50
CA ARG A 152 17.19 -1.11 0.23
C ARG A 152 17.69 -1.65 1.56
N LYS A 153 16.96 -2.56 2.18
CA LYS A 153 17.39 -3.29 3.38
C LYS A 153 18.25 -4.48 3.02
N ASP A 154 18.05 -5.02 1.84
CA ASP A 154 18.76 -6.21 1.39
C ASP A 154 19.83 -5.83 0.37
N LYS A 155 21.05 -6.36 0.57
CA LYS A 155 22.16 -6.21 -0.37
C LYS A 155 22.08 -7.21 -1.52
N ASN A 156 21.18 -8.20 -1.45
CA ASN A 156 21.01 -9.21 -2.47
C ASN A 156 20.35 -8.58 -3.71
N VAL A 157 21.09 -8.58 -4.82
CA VAL A 157 20.65 -8.02 -6.10
C VAL A 157 19.42 -8.76 -6.64
N CYS A 158 19.37 -10.08 -6.46
CA CYS A 158 18.27 -10.94 -6.93
C CYS A 158 16.98 -10.66 -6.17
N PHE A 159 17.05 -10.43 -4.86
CA PHE A 159 15.92 -9.99 -4.05
C PHE A 159 15.34 -8.67 -4.58
N ASN A 160 16.23 -7.70 -4.82
CA ASN A 160 15.79 -6.41 -5.35
C ASN A 160 15.17 -6.56 -6.75
N TYR A 161 15.78 -7.38 -7.63
CA TYR A 161 15.26 -7.64 -8.96
C TYR A 161 13.84 -8.23 -8.90
N LEU A 162 13.61 -9.26 -8.09
CA LEU A 162 12.29 -9.87 -7.92
C LEU A 162 11.25 -8.86 -7.43
N CYS A 163 11.61 -8.02 -6.46
CA CYS A 163 10.69 -7.01 -5.92
C CYS A 163 10.34 -5.89 -6.90
N TYR A 164 11.26 -5.53 -7.78
CA TYR A 164 11.09 -4.37 -8.67
C TYR A 164 10.63 -4.73 -10.07
N CYS A 165 11.06 -5.88 -10.58
CA CYS A 165 10.81 -6.25 -11.98
C CYS A 165 9.63 -7.19 -12.14
N VAL A 166 9.29 -7.98 -11.11
CA VAL A 166 8.20 -8.97 -11.21
C VAL A 166 6.94 -8.44 -10.54
N TYR A 167 5.91 -8.22 -11.34
CA TYR A 167 4.61 -7.78 -10.83
C TYR A 167 3.97 -8.84 -9.93
N GLY A 168 3.48 -8.40 -8.76
CA GLY A 168 2.80 -9.28 -7.79
C GLY A 168 3.73 -10.02 -6.84
N ILE A 169 5.03 -9.69 -6.82
CA ILE A 169 5.97 -10.17 -5.80
C ILE A 169 6.17 -9.07 -4.74
N ASN A 170 5.87 -9.43 -3.50
CA ASN A 170 6.20 -8.61 -2.33
C ASN A 170 7.54 -9.06 -1.71
N SER A 171 8.03 -8.29 -0.74
CA SER A 171 9.29 -8.56 -0.06
C SER A 171 9.32 -9.93 0.66
N LYS A 172 8.20 -10.40 1.19
CA LYS A 172 8.10 -11.72 1.84
C LYS A 172 8.28 -12.85 0.82
N THR A 173 7.60 -12.74 -0.33
CA THR A 173 7.69 -13.72 -1.41
C THR A 173 9.09 -13.72 -2.01
N ALA A 174 9.67 -12.55 -2.31
CA ALA A 174 11.03 -12.43 -2.81
C ALA A 174 12.05 -13.03 -1.82
N SER A 175 11.90 -12.76 -0.53
CA SER A 175 12.77 -13.34 0.51
C SER A 175 12.66 -14.87 0.58
N LYS A 176 11.45 -15.44 0.47
CA LYS A 176 11.26 -16.90 0.39
C LYS A 176 11.98 -17.50 -0.81
N ILE A 177 11.81 -16.90 -2.00
CA ILE A 177 12.46 -17.37 -3.24
C ILE A 177 13.98 -17.38 -3.06
N VAL A 178 14.54 -16.23 -2.67
CA VAL A 178 16.00 -16.09 -2.52
C VAL A 178 16.57 -17.03 -1.48
N SER A 179 15.90 -17.16 -0.32
CA SER A 179 16.42 -17.99 0.78
C SER A 179 16.23 -19.48 0.57
N GLN A 180 15.08 -19.94 0.03
CA GLN A 180 14.79 -21.36 -0.13
C GLN A 180 15.49 -21.97 -1.35
N LEU A 181 15.72 -21.17 -2.39
CA LEU A 181 16.43 -21.60 -3.60
C LEU A 181 17.91 -21.17 -3.60
N GLU A 182 18.41 -20.61 -2.50
CA GLU A 182 19.81 -20.18 -2.31
C GLU A 182 20.33 -19.28 -3.43
N ILE A 183 19.48 -18.33 -3.92
CA ILE A 183 19.81 -17.47 -5.04
C ILE A 183 20.76 -16.35 -4.58
N ASN A 184 22.00 -16.39 -5.02
CA ASN A 184 23.04 -15.44 -4.66
C ASN A 184 23.48 -14.55 -5.82
N THR A 185 23.35 -15.05 -7.06
CA THR A 185 23.80 -14.40 -8.28
C THR A 185 22.65 -14.24 -9.28
N LEU A 186 22.84 -13.37 -10.27
CA LEU A 186 21.88 -13.25 -11.39
C LEU A 186 21.82 -14.53 -12.22
N GLU A 187 22.90 -15.28 -12.30
CA GLU A 187 22.93 -16.58 -12.97
C GLU A 187 22.02 -17.60 -12.27
N ASP A 188 22.04 -17.63 -10.93
CA ASP A 188 21.11 -18.46 -10.16
C ASP A 188 19.66 -18.06 -10.45
N LEU A 189 19.39 -16.76 -10.51
CA LEU A 189 18.06 -16.23 -10.82
C LEU A 189 17.60 -16.64 -12.23
N LEU A 190 18.46 -16.52 -13.23
CA LEU A 190 18.20 -16.92 -14.61
C LEU A 190 18.04 -18.44 -14.79
N SER A 191 18.57 -19.24 -13.86
CA SER A 191 18.46 -20.69 -13.85
C SER A 191 17.19 -21.22 -13.19
N LEU A 192 16.30 -20.34 -12.73
CA LEU A 192 15.04 -20.73 -12.13
C LEU A 192 14.13 -21.43 -13.14
N ASP A 193 13.46 -22.47 -12.68
CA ASP A 193 12.43 -23.16 -13.43
C ASP A 193 11.08 -23.16 -12.68
N HIS A 194 10.03 -23.41 -13.41
CA HIS A 194 8.67 -23.42 -12.90
C HIS A 194 8.50 -24.42 -11.74
N THR A 195 9.12 -25.59 -11.84
CA THR A 195 8.98 -26.67 -10.83
C THR A 195 9.57 -26.25 -9.49
N LYS A 196 10.74 -25.61 -9.49
CA LYS A 196 11.37 -25.10 -8.26
C LYS A 196 10.53 -24.01 -7.60
N LEU A 197 9.97 -23.11 -8.41
CA LEU A 197 9.17 -22.00 -7.91
C LEU A 197 7.85 -22.47 -7.26
N THR A 198 7.16 -23.43 -7.88
CA THR A 198 5.87 -23.95 -7.37
C THR A 198 6.02 -24.82 -6.12
N GLN A 199 7.23 -25.27 -5.76
CA GLN A 199 7.49 -25.93 -4.48
C GLN A 199 7.51 -24.96 -3.28
N ILE A 200 7.59 -23.66 -3.54
CA ILE A 200 7.60 -22.63 -2.49
C ILE A 200 6.15 -22.33 -2.07
N ASP A 201 5.87 -22.48 -0.78
CA ASP A 201 4.55 -22.16 -0.24
C ASP A 201 4.14 -20.71 -0.54
N GLY A 202 2.97 -20.55 -1.18
CA GLY A 202 2.42 -19.28 -1.62
C GLY A 202 2.81 -18.86 -3.04
N ILE A 203 3.53 -19.71 -3.81
CA ILE A 203 3.80 -19.50 -5.22
C ILE A 203 3.03 -20.54 -6.05
N GLY A 204 1.94 -20.10 -6.67
CA GLY A 204 1.19 -20.94 -7.61
C GLY A 204 1.68 -20.77 -9.06
N ASP A 205 1.13 -21.60 -9.96
CA ASP A 205 1.53 -21.66 -11.38
C ASP A 205 1.55 -20.28 -12.05
N LYS A 206 0.50 -19.47 -11.87
CA LYS A 206 0.41 -18.13 -12.49
C LYS A 206 1.53 -17.18 -12.06
N LEU A 207 1.98 -17.27 -10.82
CA LEU A 207 3.06 -16.43 -10.32
C LEU A 207 4.41 -16.97 -10.78
N ALA A 208 4.58 -18.30 -10.77
CA ALA A 208 5.79 -18.97 -11.29
C ALA A 208 5.99 -18.63 -12.77
N ASP A 209 4.96 -18.76 -13.61
CA ASP A 209 5.00 -18.40 -15.03
C ASP A 209 5.41 -16.95 -15.25
N ARG A 210 4.83 -16.03 -14.47
CA ARG A 210 5.17 -14.60 -14.53
C ARG A 210 6.62 -14.34 -14.16
N ILE A 211 7.13 -14.99 -13.12
CA ILE A 211 8.53 -14.87 -12.72
C ILE A 211 9.41 -15.31 -13.87
N ILE A 212 9.20 -16.53 -14.41
CA ILE A 212 9.97 -17.08 -15.51
C ILE A 212 9.92 -16.17 -16.74
N GLN A 213 8.71 -15.74 -17.13
CA GLN A 213 8.54 -14.84 -18.27
C GLN A 213 9.32 -13.53 -18.08
N THR A 214 9.24 -12.91 -16.89
CA THR A 214 9.95 -11.65 -16.61
C THR A 214 11.47 -11.81 -16.63
N ILE A 215 11.99 -12.99 -16.25
CA ILE A 215 13.44 -13.27 -16.23
C ILE A 215 13.95 -13.64 -17.62
N SER A 216 13.12 -14.34 -18.43
CA SER A 216 13.51 -14.89 -19.73
C SER A 216 13.23 -13.96 -20.91
N ASP A 217 12.50 -12.86 -20.69
CA ASP A 217 12.06 -11.97 -21.77
C ASP A 217 13.24 -11.12 -22.27
N ASP A 218 13.91 -11.63 -23.33
CA ASP A 218 14.88 -10.87 -24.13
C ASP A 218 14.21 -9.77 -24.97
N ASN A 219 12.87 -9.68 -24.95
CA ASN A 219 12.06 -8.74 -25.72
C ASN A 219 11.39 -7.71 -24.79
N TYR A 220 12.17 -6.82 -24.23
CA TYR A 220 11.65 -5.54 -23.79
C TYR A 220 11.39 -4.67 -25.03
N GLU A 221 10.46 -5.08 -25.87
CA GLU A 221 9.89 -4.17 -26.85
C GLU A 221 9.07 -3.13 -26.07
N SER A 222 9.56 -1.88 -26.10
CA SER A 222 8.85 -0.70 -25.65
C SER A 222 7.43 -0.76 -26.21
N ARG A 223 6.43 -0.94 -25.35
CA ARG A 223 5.06 -0.68 -25.71
C ARG A 223 4.92 0.84 -25.80
N ASP A 224 5.01 1.34 -27.04
CA ASP A 224 4.61 2.68 -27.43
C ASP A 224 3.10 2.89 -27.19
#